data_cfbfaf6b558433286b48bc93fa132d34
#
_entry.id   cfbfaf6b558433286b48bc93fa132d34
#
_cell.length_a   1.000
_cell.length_b   1.000
_cell.length_c   1.000
_cell.angle_alpha   90.00
_cell.angle_beta   90.00
_cell.angle_gamma   90.00
#
_symmetry.space_group_name_H-M   'P 1'
#
loop_
_entity.id
_entity.type
_entity.pdbx_description
1 polymer ?
#
loop_
_entity_poly.entity_id
_entity_poly.type
_entity_poly.pdbx_seq_one_letter_code
_entity_poly.pdbx_strand_id
1 'polypeptide(L)'
;MAEKIIFKVNKREVTGKKVKALRKTGLVPGVVYGAKHAPLNIEADNNALEKVIEQAGFSTPVNLEVDGKKYFTVIKNIARDTVKRNLVNIEFQSISAKDPIDAEVEIVLAGQGESPAERAGLVVMQVLEHVELRALPNDMPAELSVALDQLTAVGDRITLGDIKLPKGVEFTDKEIDLTLAVANVYDPAQLEAQNEATGGDDTQDVAEVEADNGAEETTDEAKTE
;
A
#
# COMPACT_ATOMS: atom_id res chain seq x y z
N MET A 1 22.81 6.45 9.72
CA MET A 1 22.39 7.85 9.40
C MET A 1 21.41 7.73 8.26
N ALA A 2 20.17 8.11 8.47
CA ALA A 2 19.17 8.06 7.40
C ALA A 2 19.60 8.98 6.25
N GLU A 3 19.66 8.43 5.05
CA GLU A 3 20.00 9.17 3.84
C GLU A 3 18.94 10.26 3.61
N LYS A 4 19.37 11.51 3.49
CA LYS A 4 18.44 12.62 3.27
C LYS A 4 17.96 12.61 1.82
N ILE A 5 16.80 12.06 1.60
CA ILE A 5 16.15 12.08 0.29
C ILE A 5 15.67 13.50 -0.01
N ILE A 6 16.16 14.09 -1.09
CA ILE A 6 15.74 15.42 -1.57
C ILE A 6 15.00 15.24 -2.88
N PHE A 7 13.77 15.72 -2.95
CA PHE A 7 12.93 15.63 -4.12
C PHE A 7 12.38 16.98 -4.56
N LYS A 8 12.64 17.35 -5.82
CA LYS A 8 12.18 18.62 -6.39
C LYS A 8 10.84 18.41 -7.09
N VAL A 9 9.86 19.23 -6.76
CA VAL A 9 8.52 19.19 -7.34
C VAL A 9 8.05 20.59 -7.68
N ASN A 10 7.13 20.70 -8.61
CA ASN A 10 6.55 21.96 -9.04
C ASN A 10 5.21 22.20 -8.34
N LYS A 11 4.89 23.49 -8.15
CA LYS A 11 3.56 23.87 -7.71
C LYS A 11 2.57 23.66 -8.85
N ARG A 12 1.46 22.99 -8.54
CA ARG A 12 0.40 22.71 -9.52
C ARG A 12 -0.70 23.75 -9.45
N GLU A 13 -1.02 24.35 -10.59
CA GLU A 13 -2.15 25.29 -10.76
C GLU A 13 -3.39 24.61 -11.34
N VAL A 14 -3.18 23.49 -12.05
CA VAL A 14 -4.24 22.75 -12.72
C VAL A 14 -5.08 21.98 -11.71
N THR A 15 -6.40 22.20 -11.72
CA THR A 15 -7.35 21.54 -10.82
C THR A 15 -8.54 20.93 -11.57
N GLY A 16 -9.34 20.11 -10.88
CA GLY A 16 -10.56 19.51 -11.41
C GLY A 16 -10.33 18.54 -12.57
N LYS A 17 -11.20 18.55 -13.56
CA LYS A 17 -11.18 17.59 -14.70
C LYS A 17 -9.89 17.65 -15.53
N LYS A 18 -9.20 18.77 -15.55
CA LYS A 18 -7.95 18.97 -16.30
C LYS A 18 -6.78 18.14 -15.76
N VAL A 19 -6.84 17.66 -14.51
CA VAL A 19 -5.83 16.78 -13.89
C VAL A 19 -5.68 15.44 -14.65
N LYS A 20 -6.74 14.98 -15.36
CA LYS A 20 -6.64 13.79 -16.22
C LYS A 20 -5.68 14.01 -17.40
N ALA A 21 -5.60 15.23 -17.94
CA ALA A 21 -4.64 15.56 -19.00
C ALA A 21 -3.21 15.59 -18.48
N LEU A 22 -2.99 16.11 -17.26
CA LEU A 22 -1.71 16.12 -16.58
C LEU A 22 -1.11 14.71 -16.44
N ARG A 23 -1.91 13.73 -16.02
CA ARG A 23 -1.46 12.33 -15.92
C ARG A 23 -1.06 11.73 -17.28
N LYS A 24 -1.69 12.17 -18.38
CA LYS A 24 -1.31 11.73 -19.73
C LYS A 24 0.06 12.25 -20.18
N THR A 25 0.55 13.35 -19.60
CA THR A 25 1.89 13.91 -19.87
C THR A 25 2.97 13.32 -18.98
N GLY A 26 2.66 12.30 -18.17
CA GLY A 26 3.62 11.66 -17.27
C GLY A 26 3.82 12.38 -15.94
N LEU A 27 2.97 13.37 -15.62
CA LEU A 27 3.01 14.09 -14.34
C LEU A 27 1.96 13.53 -13.38
N VAL A 28 2.36 13.31 -12.14
CA VAL A 28 1.50 12.85 -11.05
C VAL A 28 1.11 14.03 -10.17
N PRO A 29 -0.19 14.27 -9.96
CA PRO A 29 -0.65 15.27 -9.01
C PRO A 29 -0.41 14.78 -7.59
N GLY A 30 -0.08 15.71 -6.70
CA GLY A 30 0.05 15.45 -5.28
C GLY A 30 -0.41 16.64 -4.45
N VAL A 31 -0.40 16.43 -3.14
CA VAL A 31 -0.68 17.48 -2.15
C VAL A 31 0.32 17.39 -1.00
N VAL A 32 0.79 18.54 -0.54
CA VAL A 32 1.54 18.67 0.70
C VAL A 32 0.64 19.34 1.72
N TYR A 33 0.40 18.70 2.85
CA TYR A 33 -0.41 19.25 3.94
C TYR A 33 0.25 19.04 5.30
N GLY A 34 -0.22 19.68 6.32
CA GLY A 34 0.28 19.54 7.69
C GLY A 34 -0.05 20.73 8.57
N ALA A 35 0.23 20.62 9.87
CA ALA A 35 -0.18 21.61 10.87
C ALA A 35 0.41 23.01 10.68
N LYS A 36 1.55 23.13 9.98
CA LYS A 36 2.29 24.41 9.85
C LYS A 36 2.06 25.13 8.53
N HIS A 37 1.36 24.51 7.58
CA HIS A 37 1.21 25.05 6.23
C HIS A 37 -0.20 24.84 5.70
N ALA A 38 -0.68 25.82 4.94
CA ALA A 38 -1.87 25.60 4.12
C ALA A 38 -1.61 24.48 3.09
N PRO A 39 -2.60 23.67 2.74
CA PRO A 39 -2.44 22.63 1.74
C PRO A 39 -1.91 23.21 0.42
N LEU A 40 -0.84 22.59 -0.09
CA LEU A 40 -0.16 23.01 -1.31
C LEU A 40 -0.32 21.92 -2.37
N ASN A 41 -0.95 22.27 -3.50
CA ASN A 41 -1.03 21.38 -4.64
C ASN A 41 0.32 21.33 -5.36
N ILE A 42 0.80 20.13 -5.63
CA ILE A 42 2.07 19.88 -6.32
C ILE A 42 1.87 18.96 -7.53
N GLU A 43 2.85 18.96 -8.40
CA GLU A 43 2.97 17.99 -9.50
C GLU A 43 4.42 17.51 -9.59
N ALA A 44 4.58 16.24 -9.88
CA ALA A 44 5.88 15.58 -9.96
C ALA A 44 5.96 14.67 -11.18
N ASP A 45 7.15 14.47 -11.71
CA ASP A 45 7.41 13.46 -12.74
C ASP A 45 7.19 12.05 -12.19
N ASN A 46 6.45 11.20 -12.93
CA ASN A 46 6.09 9.85 -12.50
C ASN A 46 7.32 8.99 -12.20
N ASN A 47 8.32 8.99 -13.09
CA ASN A 47 9.47 8.10 -12.95
C ASN A 47 10.38 8.53 -11.79
N ALA A 48 10.53 9.85 -11.60
CA ALA A 48 11.30 10.37 -10.49
C ALA A 48 10.58 10.11 -9.14
N LEU A 49 9.26 10.20 -9.15
CA LEU A 49 8.43 9.95 -7.97
C LEU A 49 8.45 8.47 -7.56
N GLU A 50 8.40 7.53 -8.52
CA GLU A 50 8.50 6.09 -8.23
C GLU A 50 9.81 5.74 -7.52
N LYS A 51 10.94 6.29 -7.97
CA LYS A 51 12.24 6.08 -7.31
C LYS A 51 12.24 6.60 -5.87
N VAL A 52 11.59 7.74 -5.63
CA VAL A 52 11.47 8.29 -4.27
C VAL A 52 10.59 7.41 -3.39
N ILE A 53 9.50 6.86 -3.94
CA ILE A 53 8.63 5.94 -3.23
C ILE A 53 9.39 4.65 -2.86
N GLU A 54 10.15 4.07 -3.78
CA GLU A 54 10.96 2.87 -3.53
C GLU A 54 12.02 3.09 -2.44
N GLN A 55 12.61 4.29 -2.39
CA GLN A 55 13.65 4.61 -1.41
C GLN A 55 13.10 5.04 -0.04
N ALA A 56 11.99 5.75 -0.03
CA ALA A 56 11.44 6.33 1.19
C ALA A 56 10.37 5.46 1.84
N GLY A 57 9.61 4.69 1.05
CA GLY A 57 8.42 4.02 1.57
C GLY A 57 7.45 5.01 2.22
N PHE A 58 6.74 4.55 3.25
CA PHE A 58 5.82 5.38 4.05
C PHE A 58 6.44 5.88 5.35
N SER A 59 7.64 5.42 5.69
CA SER A 59 8.28 5.64 7.00
C SER A 59 9.42 6.65 6.95
N THR A 60 10.17 6.71 5.84
CA THR A 60 11.36 7.57 5.74
C THR A 60 11.00 9.02 5.36
N PRO A 61 11.52 10.02 6.09
CA PRO A 61 11.26 11.42 5.79
C PRO A 61 11.90 11.86 4.46
N VAL A 62 11.13 12.61 3.66
CA VAL A 62 11.54 13.20 2.38
C VAL A 62 11.57 14.72 2.47
N ASN A 63 12.66 15.34 2.02
CA ASN A 63 12.77 16.77 1.89
C ASN A 63 12.24 17.20 0.52
N LEU A 64 11.01 17.73 0.48
CA LEU A 64 10.44 18.29 -0.75
C LEU A 64 10.95 19.72 -0.96
N GLU A 65 11.39 20.03 -2.16
CA GLU A 65 11.72 21.37 -2.61
C GLU A 65 10.66 21.84 -3.60
N VAL A 66 9.83 22.82 -3.19
CA VAL A 66 8.77 23.42 -4.00
C VAL A 66 9.07 24.89 -4.14
N ASP A 67 9.28 25.38 -5.37
CA ASP A 67 9.59 26.80 -5.65
C ASP A 67 10.72 27.37 -4.75
N GLY A 68 11.77 26.55 -4.50
CA GLY A 68 12.92 26.94 -3.67
C GLY A 68 12.68 26.90 -2.16
N LYS A 69 11.47 26.53 -1.72
CA LYS A 69 11.16 26.29 -0.30
C LYS A 69 11.28 24.80 0.01
N LYS A 70 11.89 24.50 1.15
CA LYS A 70 12.06 23.11 1.61
C LYS A 70 10.99 22.76 2.64
N TYR A 71 10.34 21.63 2.42
CA TYR A 71 9.34 21.05 3.31
C TYR A 71 9.85 19.69 3.79
N PHE A 72 9.90 19.50 5.10
CA PHE A 72 10.23 18.22 5.70
C PHE A 72 8.94 17.40 5.81
N THR A 73 8.84 16.31 5.05
CA THR A 73 7.59 15.58 4.85
C THR A 73 7.80 14.08 4.92
N VAL A 74 6.72 13.34 5.14
CA VAL A 74 6.63 11.89 4.98
C VAL A 74 5.52 11.59 3.96
N ILE A 75 5.66 10.49 3.23
CA ILE A 75 4.61 10.01 2.33
C ILE A 75 3.52 9.37 3.21
N LYS A 76 2.29 9.88 3.14
CA LYS A 76 1.18 9.35 3.95
C LYS A 76 0.26 8.45 3.16
N ASN A 77 0.08 8.75 1.86
CA ASN A 77 -0.79 7.96 1.01
C ASN A 77 -0.33 7.97 -0.44
N ILE A 78 -0.46 6.84 -1.11
CA ILE A 78 -0.14 6.65 -2.52
C ILE A 78 -1.34 5.99 -3.19
N ALA A 79 -2.01 6.71 -4.09
CA ALA A 79 -3.08 6.14 -4.89
C ALA A 79 -2.53 5.63 -6.23
N ARG A 80 -2.75 4.36 -6.54
CA ARG A 80 -2.41 3.73 -7.81
C ARG A 80 -3.67 3.30 -8.57
N ASP A 81 -3.60 3.33 -9.89
CA ASP A 81 -4.64 2.76 -10.75
C ASP A 81 -4.63 1.23 -10.63
N THR A 82 -5.77 0.63 -10.32
CA THR A 82 -5.88 -0.81 -10.04
C THR A 82 -5.50 -1.67 -11.24
N VAL A 83 -5.79 -1.22 -12.47
CA VAL A 83 -5.55 -1.98 -13.69
C VAL A 83 -4.17 -1.70 -14.27
N LYS A 84 -3.81 -0.42 -14.39
CA LYS A 84 -2.56 0.02 -15.04
C LYS A 84 -1.40 0.14 -14.07
N ARG A 85 -1.65 0.09 -12.77
CA ARG A 85 -0.71 0.29 -11.66
C ARG A 85 0.05 1.64 -11.69
N ASN A 86 -0.36 2.56 -12.56
CA ASN A 86 0.22 3.90 -12.62
C ASN A 86 -0.15 4.72 -11.39
N LEU A 87 0.75 5.61 -10.97
CA LEU A 87 0.47 6.55 -9.89
C LEU A 87 -0.65 7.52 -10.30
N VAL A 88 -1.68 7.63 -9.48
CA VAL A 88 -2.83 8.52 -9.66
C VAL A 88 -2.71 9.77 -8.79
N ASN A 89 -2.26 9.60 -7.55
CA ASN A 89 -2.10 10.69 -6.59
C ASN A 89 -1.07 10.33 -5.53
N ILE A 90 -0.44 11.33 -4.93
CA ILE A 90 0.44 11.16 -3.77
C ILE A 90 0.17 12.23 -2.74
N GLU A 91 0.25 11.86 -1.48
CA GLU A 91 0.02 12.73 -0.35
C GLU A 91 1.24 12.79 0.54
N PHE A 92 1.74 14.00 0.73
CA PHE A 92 2.86 14.28 1.62
C PHE A 92 2.36 15.03 2.85
N GLN A 93 2.64 14.48 4.02
CA GLN A 93 2.37 15.14 5.29
C GLN A 93 3.62 15.89 5.75
N SER A 94 3.51 17.21 5.90
CA SER A 94 4.58 18.03 6.50
C SER A 94 4.66 17.76 7.99
N ILE A 95 5.84 17.39 8.44
CA ILE A 95 6.13 16.96 9.80
C ILE A 95 7.17 17.86 10.46
N SER A 96 7.28 17.76 11.77
CA SER A 96 8.32 18.40 12.56
C SER A 96 9.27 17.33 13.08
N ALA A 97 10.57 17.61 13.08
CA ALA A 97 11.56 16.69 13.62
C ALA A 97 11.42 16.40 15.14
N LYS A 98 10.59 17.18 15.83
CA LYS A 98 10.39 17.09 17.29
C LYS A 98 9.07 16.44 17.70
N ASP A 99 8.14 16.32 16.77
CA ASP A 99 6.81 15.79 17.04
C ASP A 99 6.76 14.30 16.61
N PRO A 100 6.23 13.40 17.44
CA PRO A 100 6.05 12.01 17.03
C PRO A 100 5.05 11.92 15.87
N ILE A 101 5.29 10.99 14.97
CA ILE A 101 4.44 10.73 13.81
C ILE A 101 4.00 9.28 13.79
N ASP A 102 2.84 9.04 13.22
CA ASP A 102 2.32 7.71 12.95
C ASP A 102 2.59 7.38 11.48
N ALA A 103 3.36 6.31 11.24
CA ALA A 103 3.72 5.86 9.90
C ALA A 103 3.56 4.34 9.78
N GLU A 104 3.21 3.89 8.59
CA GLU A 104 3.22 2.49 8.24
C GLU A 104 4.66 2.05 7.95
N VAL A 105 5.09 0.96 8.58
CA VAL A 105 6.40 0.36 8.39
C VAL A 105 6.25 -1.04 7.85
N GLU A 106 6.99 -1.34 6.80
CA GLU A 106 7.01 -2.65 6.16
C GLU A 106 7.69 -3.70 7.06
N ILE A 107 7.10 -4.89 7.12
CA ILE A 107 7.68 -6.04 7.80
C ILE A 107 8.35 -6.93 6.76
N VAL A 108 9.66 -7.09 6.86
CA VAL A 108 10.47 -7.91 5.97
C VAL A 108 10.86 -9.19 6.67
N LEU A 109 10.55 -10.34 6.07
CA LEU A 109 10.93 -11.65 6.57
C LEU A 109 12.39 -11.93 6.20
N ALA A 110 13.27 -11.92 7.20
CA ALA A 110 14.68 -12.24 7.02
C ALA A 110 14.90 -13.75 6.95
N GLY A 111 15.58 -14.21 5.88
CA GLY A 111 15.85 -15.64 5.66
C GLY A 111 14.73 -16.39 4.95
N GLN A 112 13.90 -15.69 4.18
CA GLN A 112 12.90 -16.30 3.31
C GLN A 112 13.61 -17.21 2.27
N GLY A 113 13.11 -18.43 2.10
CA GLY A 113 13.73 -19.48 1.30
C GLY A 113 14.78 -20.32 2.03
N GLU A 114 15.25 -19.89 3.21
CA GLU A 114 16.28 -20.57 4.00
C GLU A 114 15.82 -20.98 5.42
N SER A 115 14.59 -20.68 5.79
CA SER A 115 14.04 -21.03 7.09
C SER A 115 14.02 -22.54 7.32
N PRO A 116 14.10 -23.02 8.57
CA PRO A 116 14.04 -24.46 8.88
C PRO A 116 12.75 -25.11 8.35
N ALA A 117 11.62 -24.41 8.39
CA ALA A 117 10.34 -24.88 7.85
C ALA A 117 10.38 -25.06 6.33
N GLU A 118 10.91 -24.07 5.58
CA GLU A 118 11.03 -24.14 4.13
C GLU A 118 12.01 -25.22 3.67
N ARG A 119 13.09 -25.45 4.42
CA ARG A 119 14.02 -26.57 4.18
C ARG A 119 13.36 -27.93 4.40
N ALA A 120 12.34 -28.00 5.25
CA ALA A 120 11.52 -29.20 5.46
C ALA A 120 10.42 -29.37 4.40
N GLY A 121 10.32 -28.46 3.41
CA GLY A 121 9.31 -28.48 2.35
C GLY A 121 7.97 -27.84 2.72
N LEU A 122 7.93 -27.09 3.82
CA LEU A 122 6.76 -26.34 4.26
C LEU A 122 6.74 -24.93 3.62
N VAL A 123 5.58 -24.29 3.60
CA VAL A 123 5.39 -22.94 3.06
C VAL A 123 5.22 -21.95 4.21
N VAL A 124 6.04 -20.89 4.21
CA VAL A 124 5.89 -19.75 5.10
C VAL A 124 5.08 -18.67 4.38
N MET A 125 3.92 -18.33 4.94
CA MET A 125 3.06 -17.29 4.41
C MET A 125 3.06 -16.08 5.32
N GLN A 126 3.38 -14.90 4.77
CA GLN A 126 3.25 -13.63 5.46
C GLN A 126 1.79 -13.21 5.44
N VAL A 127 1.24 -12.92 6.62
CA VAL A 127 -0.16 -12.50 6.82
C VAL A 127 -0.23 -10.99 6.99
N LEU A 128 0.77 -10.41 7.67
CA LEU A 128 0.84 -8.99 7.94
C LEU A 128 2.10 -8.42 7.27
N GLU A 129 1.89 -7.55 6.29
CA GLU A 129 2.98 -6.93 5.52
C GLU A 129 3.41 -5.58 6.10
N HIS A 130 2.50 -4.88 6.76
CA HIS A 130 2.73 -3.54 7.31
C HIS A 130 2.21 -3.44 8.73
N VAL A 131 2.83 -2.57 9.53
CA VAL A 131 2.36 -2.24 10.88
C VAL A 131 2.47 -0.74 11.12
N GLU A 132 1.48 -0.15 11.77
CA GLU A 132 1.51 1.25 12.15
C GLU A 132 2.33 1.47 13.42
N LEU A 133 3.37 2.28 13.29
CA LEU A 133 4.28 2.63 14.38
C LEU A 133 4.25 4.12 14.66
N ARG A 134 4.43 4.46 15.91
CA ARG A 134 4.58 5.82 16.41
C ARG A 134 6.00 6.05 16.89
N ALA A 135 6.70 7.00 16.29
CA ALA A 135 8.05 7.38 16.68
C ALA A 135 8.39 8.81 16.25
N LEU A 136 9.56 9.30 16.69
CA LEU A 136 10.12 10.50 16.11
C LEU A 136 10.61 10.22 14.69
N PRO A 137 10.52 11.21 13.76
CA PRO A 137 10.91 11.00 12.36
C PRO A 137 12.35 10.50 12.15
N ASN A 138 13.25 10.82 13.09
CA ASN A 138 14.64 10.37 13.01
C ASN A 138 14.87 8.95 13.55
N ASP A 139 13.96 8.46 14.38
CA ASP A 139 14.04 7.15 15.04
C ASP A 139 13.14 6.12 14.35
N MET A 140 12.34 6.55 13.35
CA MET A 140 11.47 5.68 12.58
C MET A 140 12.31 4.72 11.73
N PRO A 141 12.14 3.39 11.87
CA PRO A 141 12.81 2.41 11.02
C PRO A 141 12.21 2.43 9.60
N ALA A 142 13.04 2.17 8.59
CA ALA A 142 12.56 2.03 7.22
C ALA A 142 11.78 0.72 7.04
N GLU A 143 12.24 -0.33 7.71
CA GLU A 143 11.66 -1.69 7.69
C GLU A 143 11.84 -2.36 9.04
N LEU A 144 11.00 -3.36 9.34
CA LEU A 144 11.14 -4.24 10.50
C LEU A 144 11.54 -5.63 10.02
N SER A 145 12.77 -6.03 10.30
CA SER A 145 13.25 -7.37 9.97
C SER A 145 12.80 -8.38 11.01
N VAL A 146 12.14 -9.45 10.57
CA VAL A 146 11.69 -10.57 11.39
C VAL A 146 12.41 -11.84 10.97
N ALA A 147 13.15 -12.45 11.90
CA ALA A 147 13.88 -13.69 11.64
C ALA A 147 12.93 -14.89 11.64
N LEU A 148 13.08 -15.78 10.65
CA LEU A 148 12.25 -16.98 10.47
C LEU A 148 12.85 -18.22 11.16
N ASP A 149 13.92 -18.07 11.95
CA ASP A 149 14.66 -19.20 12.56
C ASP A 149 13.80 -20.03 13.53
N GLN A 150 12.74 -19.44 14.07
CA GLN A 150 11.83 -20.09 15.03
C GLN A 150 10.76 -20.96 14.36
N LEU A 151 10.58 -20.81 13.05
CA LEU A 151 9.57 -21.57 12.31
C LEU A 151 10.14 -22.93 11.89
N THR A 152 9.63 -24.01 12.48
CA THR A 152 10.15 -25.37 12.27
C THR A 152 9.08 -26.36 11.83
N ALA A 153 7.85 -26.19 12.29
CA ALA A 153 6.76 -27.16 12.09
C ALA A 153 5.49 -26.47 11.54
N VAL A 154 4.60 -27.30 10.99
CA VAL A 154 3.26 -26.85 10.54
C VAL A 154 2.49 -26.29 11.73
N GLY A 155 1.92 -25.09 11.56
CA GLY A 155 1.19 -24.38 12.60
C GLY A 155 2.04 -23.46 13.45
N ASP A 156 3.38 -23.47 13.29
CA ASP A 156 4.23 -22.45 13.90
C ASP A 156 3.89 -21.07 13.33
N ARG A 157 3.93 -20.06 14.17
CA ARG A 157 3.61 -18.68 13.79
C ARG A 157 4.52 -17.70 14.51
N ILE A 158 4.80 -16.59 13.87
CA ILE A 158 5.42 -15.42 14.46
C ILE A 158 4.31 -14.39 14.69
N THR A 159 4.28 -13.80 15.87
CA THR A 159 3.29 -12.80 16.26
C THR A 159 3.91 -11.40 16.32
N LEU A 160 3.08 -10.36 16.37
CA LEU A 160 3.52 -8.98 16.56
C LEU A 160 4.34 -8.81 17.86
N GLY A 161 4.03 -9.60 18.90
CA GLY A 161 4.76 -9.57 20.17
C GLY A 161 6.20 -10.08 20.09
N ASP A 162 6.53 -10.86 19.05
CA ASP A 162 7.87 -11.41 18.84
C ASP A 162 8.80 -10.42 18.12
N ILE A 163 8.24 -9.33 17.57
CA ILE A 163 8.99 -8.31 16.84
C ILE A 163 9.74 -7.41 17.80
N LYS A 164 11.06 -7.31 17.63
CA LYS A 164 11.90 -6.41 18.41
C LYS A 164 11.83 -4.99 17.85
N LEU A 165 11.10 -4.11 18.54
CA LEU A 165 11.05 -2.70 18.19
C LEU A 165 12.34 -1.98 18.57
N PRO A 166 12.85 -1.05 17.74
CA PRO A 166 13.95 -0.15 18.08
C PRO A 166 13.57 0.76 19.25
N LYS A 167 14.59 1.37 19.88
CA LYS A 167 14.36 2.32 20.98
C LYS A 167 13.61 3.55 20.48
N GLY A 168 12.58 3.95 21.24
CA GLY A 168 11.77 5.14 20.92
C GLY A 168 10.67 4.91 19.90
N VAL A 169 10.43 3.66 19.52
CA VAL A 169 9.34 3.24 18.61
C VAL A 169 8.27 2.51 19.41
N GLU A 170 7.02 2.87 19.22
CA GLU A 170 5.86 2.27 19.85
C GLU A 170 4.82 1.91 18.78
N PHE A 171 3.94 0.95 19.04
CA PHE A 171 2.77 0.74 18.21
C PHE A 171 1.82 1.93 18.33
N THR A 172 1.25 2.37 17.22
CA THR A 172 0.28 3.50 17.20
C THR A 172 -0.94 3.17 18.04
N ASP A 173 -1.46 1.97 17.87
CA ASP A 173 -2.58 1.47 18.65
C ASP A 173 -2.05 0.71 19.89
N LYS A 174 -2.37 1.23 21.08
CA LYS A 174 -2.00 0.61 22.35
C LYS A 174 -2.85 -0.62 22.70
N GLU A 175 -4.00 -0.78 22.03
CA GLU A 175 -4.88 -1.92 22.18
C GLU A 175 -4.66 -2.98 21.10
N ILE A 176 -3.59 -2.82 20.28
CA ILE A 176 -3.27 -3.79 19.23
C ILE A 176 -3.06 -5.17 19.85
N ASP A 177 -3.69 -6.16 19.24
CA ASP A 177 -3.54 -7.54 19.68
C ASP A 177 -2.15 -8.07 19.29
N LEU A 178 -1.25 -8.13 20.26
CA LEU A 178 0.11 -8.64 20.07
C LEU A 178 0.15 -10.12 19.66
N THR A 179 -0.97 -10.84 19.76
CA THR A 179 -1.09 -12.24 19.30
C THR A 179 -1.40 -12.36 17.80
N LEU A 180 -1.61 -11.24 17.11
CA LEU A 180 -1.79 -11.24 15.65
C LEU A 180 -0.59 -11.87 14.96
N ALA A 181 -0.86 -12.83 14.09
CA ALA A 181 0.16 -13.52 13.34
C ALA A 181 0.73 -12.64 12.23
N VAL A 182 2.04 -12.53 12.18
CA VAL A 182 2.81 -11.87 11.12
C VAL A 182 3.14 -12.86 10.01
N ALA A 183 3.58 -14.06 10.38
CA ALA A 183 3.87 -15.15 9.46
C ALA A 183 3.41 -16.48 10.05
N ASN A 184 2.89 -17.35 9.21
CA ASN A 184 2.42 -18.70 9.56
C ASN A 184 3.06 -19.74 8.66
N VAL A 185 3.24 -20.95 9.20
CA VAL A 185 3.74 -22.12 8.46
C VAL A 185 2.58 -23.04 8.06
N TYR A 186 2.50 -23.37 6.79
CA TYR A 186 1.49 -24.26 6.22
C TYR A 186 2.11 -25.46 5.53
N ASP A 187 1.37 -26.56 5.51
CA ASP A 187 1.67 -27.72 4.67
C ASP A 187 1.12 -27.46 3.25
N PRO A 188 1.94 -27.53 2.19
CA PRO A 188 1.47 -27.33 0.82
C PRO A 188 0.33 -28.27 0.43
N ALA A 189 0.33 -29.51 0.90
CA ALA A 189 -0.74 -30.47 0.62
C ALA A 189 -2.09 -30.04 1.24
N GLN A 190 -2.08 -29.38 2.40
CA GLN A 190 -3.29 -28.85 3.03
C GLN A 190 -3.81 -27.60 2.31
N LEU A 191 -2.91 -26.76 1.80
CA LEU A 191 -3.28 -25.57 1.02
C LEU A 191 -3.93 -25.96 -0.31
N GLU A 192 -3.40 -26.97 -1.01
CA GLU A 192 -4.00 -27.50 -2.24
C GLU A 192 -5.39 -28.08 -1.98
N ALA A 193 -5.55 -28.87 -0.92
CA ALA A 193 -6.84 -29.43 -0.52
C ALA A 193 -7.89 -28.37 -0.14
N GLN A 194 -7.47 -27.28 0.51
CA GLN A 194 -8.36 -26.16 0.83
C GLN A 194 -8.76 -25.36 -0.41
N ASN A 195 -7.85 -25.16 -1.35
CA ASN A 195 -8.15 -24.48 -2.61
C ASN A 195 -9.09 -25.29 -3.49
N GLU A 196 -8.91 -26.62 -3.55
CA GLU A 196 -9.84 -27.51 -4.27
C GLU A 196 -11.23 -27.54 -3.62
N ALA A 197 -11.31 -27.50 -2.29
CA ALA A 197 -12.58 -27.47 -1.57
C ALA A 197 -13.33 -26.13 -1.72
N THR A 198 -12.63 -25.02 -1.95
CA THR A 198 -13.23 -23.68 -2.12
C THR A 198 -13.46 -23.33 -3.60
N GLY A 199 -12.80 -24.02 -4.53
CA GLY A 199 -12.89 -23.79 -5.99
C GLY A 199 -13.99 -24.56 -6.71
N GLY A 200 -14.92 -25.18 -6.02
CA GLY A 200 -15.88 -26.12 -6.58
C GLY A 200 -17.34 -25.67 -6.66
N ASP A 201 -17.65 -24.37 -6.85
CA ASP A 201 -19.08 -23.99 -7.07
C ASP A 201 -19.29 -22.74 -7.93
N ASP A 202 -18.54 -22.59 -9.01
CA ASP A 202 -18.81 -21.55 -10.01
C ASP A 202 -18.96 -22.10 -11.45
N THR A 203 -19.48 -23.34 -11.57
CA THR A 203 -19.86 -23.92 -12.90
C THR A 203 -21.24 -24.54 -12.88
N GLN A 204 -22.27 -23.80 -12.43
CA GLN A 204 -23.67 -24.06 -12.78
C GLN A 204 -24.43 -22.74 -12.76
N ASP A 205 -24.59 -22.13 -13.91
CA ASP A 205 -25.77 -21.48 -14.47
C ASP A 205 -25.41 -20.54 -15.61
N VAL A 206 -24.93 -21.13 -16.70
CA VAL A 206 -25.03 -20.50 -18.02
C VAL A 206 -25.53 -21.57 -19.01
N ALA A 207 -26.76 -22.04 -18.79
CA ALA A 207 -27.52 -22.72 -19.82
C ALA A 207 -28.99 -22.28 -19.69
N GLU A 208 -29.55 -21.88 -20.83
CA GLU A 208 -30.97 -21.58 -21.08
C GLU A 208 -31.49 -20.17 -20.74
N VAL A 209 -31.19 -19.21 -21.63
CA VAL A 209 -32.26 -18.41 -22.22
C VAL A 209 -32.11 -18.46 -23.75
N GLU A 210 -32.63 -19.54 -24.34
CA GLU A 210 -32.97 -19.55 -25.75
C GLU A 210 -34.20 -18.67 -26.00
N ALA A 211 -34.03 -17.87 -27.01
CA ALA A 211 -35.02 -17.45 -28.00
C ALA A 211 -36.50 -17.53 -27.61
N ASP A 212 -37.16 -16.40 -27.50
CA ASP A 212 -38.48 -16.20 -28.06
C ASP A 212 -38.50 -14.96 -28.97
N ASN A 213 -38.48 -15.29 -30.28
CA ASN A 213 -38.84 -14.44 -31.36
C ASN A 213 -40.37 -14.36 -31.43
N GLY A 214 -40.95 -13.23 -31.21
CA GLY A 214 -42.37 -12.96 -31.44
C GLY A 214 -42.51 -11.59 -32.09
N ALA A 215 -42.55 -11.60 -33.41
CA ALA A 215 -42.99 -10.48 -34.25
C ALA A 215 -44.46 -10.22 -34.05
N GLU A 216 -44.85 -8.95 -34.12
CA GLU A 216 -46.07 -8.36 -34.74
C GLU A 216 -46.02 -6.86 -34.44
N GLU A 217 -45.69 -6.09 -35.43
CA GLU A 217 -46.53 -5.47 -36.47
C GLU A 217 -47.69 -4.59 -35.97
N THR A 218 -47.63 -3.43 -36.45
CA THR A 218 -48.62 -2.53 -37.00
C THR A 218 -49.01 -1.28 -36.18
N THR A 219 -48.67 -0.17 -36.83
CA THR A 219 -49.55 0.96 -37.23
C THR A 219 -50.16 1.78 -36.06
N ASP A 220 -50.18 3.04 -36.05
CA ASP A 220 -50.43 4.10 -37.03
C ASP A 220 -50.74 5.43 -36.28
N GLU A 221 -50.47 6.50 -36.95
CA GLU A 221 -51.10 7.85 -36.87
C GLU A 221 -50.99 8.67 -35.55
N ALA A 222 -50.21 9.70 -35.60
CA ALA A 222 -50.60 11.04 -36.11
C ALA A 222 -51.39 11.94 -35.14
N LYS A 223 -50.86 13.14 -35.05
CA LYS A 223 -51.47 14.46 -34.87
C LYS A 223 -51.59 15.08 -33.47
N THR A 224 -50.89 16.22 -33.49
CA THR A 224 -51.38 17.57 -33.06
C THR A 224 -51.74 17.77 -31.59
N GLU A 225 -51.06 18.65 -30.89
CA GLU A 225 -51.11 20.14 -30.92
C GLU A 225 -49.91 20.70 -30.13
#